data_8cdf5b834264393e8490a46ba8aa71e2
#
_entry.id   8cdf5b834264393e8490a46ba8aa71e2
#
_cell.length_a   1.000
_cell.length_b   1.000
_cell.length_c   1.000
_cell.angle_alpha   90.00
_cell.angle_beta   90.00
_cell.angle_gamma   90.00
#
_symmetry.space_group_name_H-M   'P 1'
#
loop_
_entity.id
_entity.type
_entity.pdbx_description
1 polymer ?
#
loop_
_entity_poly.entity_id
_entity_poly.type
_entity_poly.pdbx_seq_one_letter_code
_entity_poly.pdbx_strand_id
1 'polypeptide(L)'
;HDSGMENSADNDNPDCLFQAPVEDVAAQITRLIREIKPQVIITFDPTGGYFHPDHIHMHKATTAAFQAAGDPTRYPDQIEEGLHPYQPQKLYYTVFPRGLIKAAVAILPFFGKDPKAFGKNKDINLKRIADIEQDIHTKIWTAPFFDEAQKAADCHASQLSGLSVTIPNFIRKWFARYNAYTRIFPKPGGNEPIEDDLFMGVNFS
;
A
#
# COMPACT_ATOMS: atom_id res chain seq x y z
N HIS A 1 -13.03 -2.60 12.26
CA HIS A 1 -12.87 -1.30 12.93
C HIS A 1 -11.47 -0.75 12.62
N ASP A 2 -11.36 0.58 12.41
CA ASP A 2 -10.07 1.26 12.20
C ASP A 2 -9.25 1.19 13.48
N SER A 3 -7.98 0.79 13.37
CA SER A 3 -7.08 0.63 14.52
C SER A 3 -6.46 1.95 14.99
N GLY A 4 -6.62 3.03 14.25
CA GLY A 4 -5.92 4.29 14.51
C GLY A 4 -4.41 4.21 14.26
N MET A 5 -3.72 5.32 14.50
CA MET A 5 -2.26 5.38 14.38
C MET A 5 -1.56 4.62 15.52
N GLU A 6 -0.26 4.36 15.35
CA GLU A 6 0.60 3.74 16.36
C GLU A 6 0.44 4.44 17.73
N ASN A 7 0.18 3.68 18.78
CA ASN A 7 -0.11 4.13 20.15
C ASN A 7 -1.47 4.86 20.32
N SER A 8 -2.40 4.73 19.38
CA SER A 8 -3.79 5.13 19.60
C SER A 8 -4.49 4.19 20.60
N ALA A 9 -5.44 4.71 21.38
CA ALA A 9 -6.30 3.88 22.22
C ALA A 9 -7.14 2.87 21.40
N ASP A 10 -7.39 3.16 20.13
CA ASP A 10 -8.11 2.27 19.21
C ASP A 10 -7.32 0.99 18.90
N ASN A 11 -5.99 0.97 19.13
CA ASN A 11 -5.17 -0.23 18.94
C ASN A 11 -5.56 -1.36 19.91
N ASP A 12 -6.13 -1.03 21.06
CA ASP A 12 -6.56 -1.99 22.11
C ASP A 12 -7.98 -2.52 21.86
N ASN A 13 -8.69 -2.01 20.87
CA ASN A 13 -10.03 -2.50 20.53
C ASN A 13 -9.93 -3.92 19.93
N PRO A 14 -10.59 -4.94 20.54
CA PRO A 14 -10.52 -6.31 20.05
C PRO A 14 -11.12 -6.50 18.64
N ASP A 15 -11.99 -5.59 18.20
CA ASP A 15 -12.63 -5.64 16.88
C ASP A 15 -11.85 -4.89 15.82
N CYS A 16 -10.67 -4.32 16.14
CA CYS A 16 -9.85 -3.62 15.16
C CYS A 16 -8.99 -4.61 14.34
N LEU A 17 -8.63 -4.21 13.12
CA LEU A 17 -7.84 -5.04 12.21
C LEU A 17 -6.46 -5.40 12.80
N PHE A 18 -5.86 -4.48 13.55
CA PHE A 18 -4.55 -4.68 14.17
C PHE A 18 -4.54 -5.83 15.19
N GLN A 19 -5.67 -6.11 15.87
CA GLN A 19 -5.82 -7.21 16.82
C GLN A 19 -6.19 -8.54 16.15
N ALA A 20 -6.66 -8.53 14.92
CA ALA A 20 -6.99 -9.75 14.20
C ALA A 20 -5.73 -10.61 13.98
N PRO A 21 -5.77 -11.95 14.14
CA PRO A 21 -4.65 -12.80 13.78
C PRO A 21 -4.29 -12.64 12.29
N VAL A 22 -3.02 -12.39 12.00
CA VAL A 22 -2.54 -12.22 10.60
C VAL A 22 -2.93 -13.42 9.74
N GLU A 23 -2.89 -14.63 10.30
CA GLU A 23 -3.22 -15.86 9.59
C GLU A 23 -4.69 -15.92 9.18
N ASP A 24 -5.62 -15.43 10.00
CA ASP A 24 -7.05 -15.40 9.68
C ASP A 24 -7.35 -14.43 8.53
N VAL A 25 -6.69 -13.27 8.52
CA VAL A 25 -6.79 -12.30 7.43
C VAL A 25 -6.13 -12.84 6.17
N ALA A 26 -4.98 -13.51 6.29
CA ALA A 26 -4.30 -14.15 5.17
C ALA A 26 -5.15 -15.29 4.56
N ALA A 27 -5.88 -16.06 5.38
CA ALA A 27 -6.80 -17.08 4.89
C ALA A 27 -7.91 -16.49 4.00
N GLN A 28 -8.50 -15.36 4.41
CA GLN A 28 -9.53 -14.67 3.63
C GLN A 28 -8.96 -14.12 2.32
N ILE A 29 -7.78 -13.51 2.35
CA ILE A 29 -7.11 -13.00 1.14
C ILE A 29 -6.73 -14.16 0.21
N THR A 30 -6.24 -15.29 0.76
CA THR A 30 -5.94 -16.50 -0.02
C THR A 30 -7.17 -17.01 -0.75
N ARG A 31 -8.33 -17.06 -0.07
CA ARG A 31 -9.61 -17.40 -0.70
C ARG A 31 -9.91 -16.50 -1.90
N LEU A 32 -9.83 -15.19 -1.72
CA LEU A 32 -10.05 -14.21 -2.79
C LEU A 32 -9.08 -14.41 -3.97
N ILE A 33 -7.80 -14.68 -3.69
CA ILE A 33 -6.81 -14.95 -4.73
C ILE A 33 -7.18 -16.22 -5.53
N ARG A 34 -7.60 -17.30 -4.85
CA ARG A 34 -8.00 -18.56 -5.50
C ARG A 34 -9.29 -18.43 -6.31
N GLU A 35 -10.23 -17.60 -5.84
CA GLU A 35 -11.50 -17.32 -6.53
C GLU A 35 -11.30 -16.42 -7.77
N ILE A 36 -10.62 -15.29 -7.59
CA ILE A 36 -10.48 -14.24 -8.63
C ILE A 36 -9.36 -14.55 -9.61
N LYS A 37 -8.32 -15.27 -9.16
CA LYS A 37 -7.11 -15.63 -9.92
C LYS A 37 -6.41 -14.42 -10.55
N PRO A 38 -6.09 -13.37 -9.76
CA PRO A 38 -5.43 -12.18 -10.28
C PRO A 38 -3.98 -12.48 -10.66
N GLN A 39 -3.53 -11.97 -11.79
CA GLN A 39 -2.13 -12.12 -12.22
C GLN A 39 -1.18 -11.26 -11.38
N VAL A 40 -1.65 -10.12 -10.89
CA VAL A 40 -0.86 -9.12 -10.16
C VAL A 40 -1.51 -8.83 -8.81
N ILE A 41 -0.70 -8.85 -7.76
CA ILE A 41 -1.08 -8.42 -6.41
C ILE A 41 -0.29 -7.16 -6.07
N ILE A 42 -0.98 -6.17 -5.48
CA ILE A 42 -0.37 -4.96 -4.95
C ILE A 42 -0.75 -4.86 -3.47
N THR A 43 0.23 -4.59 -2.62
CA THR A 43 0.00 -4.32 -1.20
C THR A 43 0.91 -3.21 -0.68
N PHE A 44 0.77 -2.86 0.58
CA PHE A 44 1.67 -1.92 1.24
C PHE A 44 3.08 -2.50 1.39
N ASP A 45 4.06 -1.63 1.59
CA ASP A 45 5.40 -2.02 2.01
C ASP A 45 5.42 -2.48 3.49
N PRO A 46 6.55 -3.02 4.00
CA PRO A 46 6.65 -3.47 5.39
C PRO A 46 6.37 -2.40 6.44
N THR A 47 6.48 -1.12 6.08
CA THR A 47 6.20 0.01 6.97
C THR A 47 4.76 0.50 6.88
N GLY A 48 3.94 -0.12 6.02
CA GLY A 48 2.58 0.33 5.75
C GLY A 48 2.53 1.74 5.15
N GLY A 49 3.62 2.18 4.49
CA GLY A 49 3.78 3.47 3.86
C GLY A 49 4.07 4.62 4.83
N TYR A 50 3.33 4.75 5.90
CA TYR A 50 3.48 5.80 6.91
C TYR A 50 3.31 5.31 8.36
N PHE A 51 3.57 4.02 8.59
CA PHE A 51 3.53 3.33 9.87
C PHE A 51 2.11 3.18 10.47
N HIS A 52 1.08 3.16 9.61
CA HIS A 52 -0.27 2.84 10.07
C HIS A 52 -0.37 1.35 10.42
N PRO A 53 -0.86 0.97 11.62
CA PRO A 53 -0.96 -0.43 12.06
C PRO A 53 -1.73 -1.32 11.09
N ASP A 54 -2.89 -0.88 10.57
CA ASP A 54 -3.68 -1.64 9.61
C ASP A 54 -2.95 -1.87 8.29
N HIS A 55 -2.18 -0.89 7.80
CA HIS A 55 -1.41 -1.04 6.56
C HIS A 55 -0.27 -2.05 6.73
N ILE A 56 0.41 -2.02 7.88
CA ILE A 56 1.44 -3.01 8.23
C ILE A 56 0.80 -4.40 8.36
N HIS A 57 -0.38 -4.48 8.96
CA HIS A 57 -1.12 -5.73 9.10
C HIS A 57 -1.51 -6.30 7.73
N MET A 58 -2.07 -5.47 6.85
CA MET A 58 -2.43 -5.85 5.48
C MET A 58 -1.21 -6.24 4.64
N HIS A 59 -0.05 -5.56 4.82
CA HIS A 59 1.21 -6.00 4.21
C HIS A 59 1.54 -7.45 4.60
N LYS A 60 1.54 -7.75 5.90
CA LYS A 60 1.85 -9.10 6.42
C LYS A 60 0.87 -10.15 5.88
N ALA A 61 -0.41 -9.89 6.02
CA ALA A 61 -1.46 -10.82 5.61
C ALA A 61 -1.47 -11.07 4.09
N THR A 62 -1.33 -10.00 3.27
CA THR A 62 -1.32 -10.15 1.80
C THR A 62 -0.05 -10.86 1.32
N THR A 63 1.11 -10.59 1.94
CA THR A 63 2.35 -11.28 1.58
C THR A 63 2.28 -12.77 1.92
N ALA A 64 1.72 -13.12 3.10
CA ALA A 64 1.48 -14.50 3.48
C ALA A 64 0.48 -15.19 2.54
N ALA A 65 -0.61 -14.52 2.20
CA ALA A 65 -1.63 -15.02 1.27
C ALA A 65 -1.09 -15.25 -0.14
N PHE A 66 -0.22 -14.34 -0.64
CA PHE A 66 0.44 -14.51 -1.94
C PHE A 66 1.24 -15.81 -2.01
N GLN A 67 1.96 -16.17 -0.93
CA GLN A 67 2.71 -17.41 -0.85
C GLN A 67 1.80 -18.63 -0.68
N ALA A 68 0.73 -18.49 0.13
CA ALA A 68 -0.17 -19.59 0.44
C ALA A 68 -1.11 -19.97 -0.70
N ALA A 69 -1.45 -19.02 -1.58
CA ALA A 69 -2.48 -19.22 -2.59
C ALA A 69 -2.13 -20.31 -3.62
N GLY A 70 -0.85 -20.46 -3.95
CA GLY A 70 -0.33 -21.52 -4.82
C GLY A 70 -0.09 -22.86 -4.13
N ASP A 71 -0.08 -22.91 -2.81
CA ASP A 71 0.22 -24.10 -2.03
C ASP A 71 -1.07 -24.86 -1.65
N PRO A 72 -1.30 -26.10 -2.16
CA PRO A 72 -2.49 -26.87 -1.84
C PRO A 72 -2.56 -27.33 -0.38
N THR A 73 -1.45 -27.30 0.36
CA THR A 73 -1.41 -27.71 1.77
C THR A 73 -1.82 -26.59 2.73
N ARG A 74 -1.85 -25.34 2.23
CA ARG A 74 -2.29 -24.18 2.99
C ARG A 74 -3.81 -24.00 2.82
N TYR A 75 -4.50 -23.86 3.96
CA TYR A 75 -5.97 -23.72 4.01
C TYR A 75 -6.68 -24.86 3.24
N PRO A 76 -6.52 -26.12 3.69
CA PRO A 76 -7.06 -27.29 3.00
C PRO A 76 -8.60 -27.29 2.91
N ASP A 77 -9.29 -26.67 3.86
CA ASP A 77 -10.72 -26.42 3.83
C ASP A 77 -11.19 -25.71 2.55
N GLN A 78 -10.42 -24.72 2.09
CA GLN A 78 -10.72 -24.03 0.83
C GLN A 78 -10.59 -24.96 -0.41
N ILE A 79 -9.65 -25.90 -0.35
CA ILE A 79 -9.47 -26.90 -1.42
C ILE A 79 -10.62 -27.90 -1.40
N GLU A 80 -11.05 -28.35 -0.21
CA GLU A 80 -12.21 -29.23 -0.05
C GLU A 80 -13.52 -28.59 -0.52
N GLU A 81 -13.65 -27.27 -0.41
CA GLU A 81 -14.76 -26.46 -0.96
C GLU A 81 -14.68 -26.29 -2.49
N GLY A 82 -13.63 -26.77 -3.15
CA GLY A 82 -13.47 -26.75 -4.61
C GLY A 82 -12.65 -25.58 -5.16
N LEU A 83 -12.01 -24.78 -4.30
CA LEU A 83 -11.05 -23.78 -4.75
C LEU A 83 -9.73 -24.45 -5.13
N HIS A 84 -9.20 -24.11 -6.31
CA HIS A 84 -7.94 -24.66 -6.76
C HIS A 84 -6.76 -23.76 -6.37
N PRO A 85 -5.58 -24.33 -6.06
CA PRO A 85 -4.36 -23.54 -5.86
C PRO A 85 -4.11 -22.64 -7.07
N TYR A 86 -3.74 -21.40 -6.79
CA TYR A 86 -3.43 -20.43 -7.82
C TYR A 86 -2.30 -19.50 -7.37
N GLN A 87 -1.19 -19.46 -8.14
CA GLN A 87 -0.06 -18.58 -7.85
C GLN A 87 -0.14 -17.33 -8.72
N PRO A 88 -0.38 -16.13 -8.13
CA PRO A 88 -0.24 -14.88 -8.87
C PRO A 88 1.17 -14.71 -9.43
N GLN A 89 1.27 -14.11 -10.60
CA GLN A 89 2.55 -14.01 -11.32
C GLN A 89 3.42 -12.88 -10.82
N LYS A 90 2.83 -11.83 -10.20
CA LYS A 90 3.57 -10.67 -9.70
C LYS A 90 3.05 -10.19 -8.35
N LEU A 91 3.99 -9.73 -7.53
CA LEU A 91 3.72 -9.04 -6.26
C LEU A 91 4.48 -7.71 -6.23
N TYR A 92 3.77 -6.64 -5.92
CA TYR A 92 4.33 -5.30 -5.78
C TYR A 92 4.00 -4.69 -4.41
N TYR A 93 4.94 -3.89 -3.91
CA TYR A 93 4.68 -2.98 -2.81
C TYR A 93 4.54 -1.55 -3.32
N THR A 94 3.59 -0.80 -2.74
CA THR A 94 3.43 0.62 -3.03
C THR A 94 4.63 1.41 -2.53
N VAL A 95 5.06 2.43 -3.30
CA VAL A 95 6.15 3.34 -2.94
C VAL A 95 5.61 4.74 -2.75
N PHE A 96 5.87 5.34 -1.60
CA PHE A 96 5.54 6.75 -1.37
C PHE A 96 6.54 7.70 -2.07
N PRO A 97 6.07 8.86 -2.58
CA PRO A 97 6.92 9.82 -3.28
C PRO A 97 7.84 10.57 -2.29
N ARG A 98 8.96 9.96 -1.93
CA ARG A 98 9.94 10.49 -0.94
C ARG A 98 10.41 11.91 -1.23
N GLY A 99 10.57 12.28 -2.50
CA GLY A 99 11.00 13.62 -2.87
C GLY A 99 10.06 14.71 -2.35
N LEU A 100 8.74 14.46 -2.43
CA LEU A 100 7.74 15.36 -1.89
C LEU A 100 7.79 15.42 -0.36
N ILE A 101 7.94 14.26 0.29
CA ILE A 101 7.99 14.18 1.76
C ILE A 101 9.26 14.85 2.29
N LYS A 102 10.43 14.63 1.67
CA LYS A 102 11.67 15.30 2.02
C LYS A 102 11.57 16.82 1.84
N ALA A 103 10.94 17.28 0.74
CA ALA A 103 10.67 18.71 0.54
C ALA A 103 9.73 19.26 1.62
N ALA A 104 8.66 18.54 1.97
CA ALA A 104 7.76 18.94 3.04
C ALA A 104 8.48 19.04 4.39
N VAL A 105 9.31 18.06 4.75
CA VAL A 105 10.12 18.06 5.98
C VAL A 105 11.04 19.29 6.05
N ALA A 106 11.62 19.69 4.91
CA ALA A 106 12.50 20.87 4.85
C ALA A 106 11.73 22.20 4.94
N ILE A 107 10.53 22.27 4.39
CA ILE A 107 9.78 23.54 4.22
C ILE A 107 8.83 23.80 5.41
N LEU A 108 8.21 22.80 5.99
CA LEU A 108 7.19 22.94 7.04
C LEU A 108 7.66 23.79 8.25
N PRO A 109 8.92 23.67 8.74
CA PRO A 109 9.40 24.47 9.86
C PRO A 109 9.36 26.00 9.59
N PHE A 110 9.55 26.44 8.34
CA PHE A 110 9.45 27.85 7.96
C PHE A 110 8.03 28.41 8.12
N PHE A 111 7.03 27.54 8.15
CA PHE A 111 5.62 27.87 8.39
C PHE A 111 5.18 27.56 9.84
N GLY A 112 6.13 27.35 10.75
CA GLY A 112 5.84 27.04 12.15
C GLY A 112 5.18 25.67 12.38
N LYS A 113 5.27 24.75 11.40
CA LYS A 113 4.73 23.39 11.50
C LYS A 113 5.84 22.40 11.80
N ASP A 114 5.60 21.50 12.77
CA ASP A 114 6.54 20.44 13.10
C ASP A 114 6.35 19.25 12.15
N PRO A 115 7.35 18.87 11.35
CA PRO A 115 7.25 17.70 10.48
C PRO A 115 7.16 16.37 11.22
N LYS A 116 7.46 16.33 12.53
CA LYS A 116 7.31 15.14 13.37
C LYS A 116 5.88 14.96 13.91
N ALA A 117 5.07 16.03 13.85
CA ALA A 117 3.72 16.09 14.36
C ALA A 117 2.76 16.61 13.26
N PHE A 118 2.75 15.93 12.12
CA PHE A 118 1.94 16.29 10.96
C PHE A 118 0.53 15.67 11.03
N GLY A 119 -0.42 16.26 10.27
CA GLY A 119 -1.80 15.82 10.25
C GLY A 119 -2.67 16.51 11.30
N LYS A 120 -3.98 16.21 11.26
CA LYS A 120 -4.98 16.80 12.17
C LYS A 120 -4.72 16.41 13.63
N ASN A 121 -4.36 15.14 13.83
CA ASN A 121 -4.11 14.56 15.16
C ASN A 121 -2.65 14.71 15.60
N LYS A 122 -1.76 15.27 14.75
CA LYS A 122 -0.31 15.42 15.01
C LYS A 122 0.41 14.08 15.28
N ASP A 123 -0.05 13.01 14.69
CA ASP A 123 0.38 11.62 14.89
C ASP A 123 1.22 11.07 13.72
N ILE A 124 1.39 11.86 12.64
CA ILE A 124 2.18 11.47 11.47
C ILE A 124 3.58 12.09 11.54
N ASN A 125 4.61 11.25 11.59
CA ASN A 125 6.02 11.69 11.56
C ASN A 125 6.57 11.63 10.14
N LEU A 126 6.50 12.76 9.40
CA LEU A 126 7.00 12.86 8.03
C LEU A 126 8.52 12.63 7.93
N LYS A 127 9.29 12.94 8.98
CA LYS A 127 10.74 12.70 8.97
C LYS A 127 11.02 11.20 8.95
N ARG A 128 10.33 10.41 9.81
CA ARG A 128 10.44 8.94 9.82
C ARG A 128 10.06 8.32 8.46
N ILE A 129 9.02 8.87 7.80
CA ILE A 129 8.61 8.43 6.47
C ILE A 129 9.65 8.79 5.39
N ALA A 130 10.25 9.99 5.48
CA ALA A 130 11.28 10.42 4.53
C ALA A 130 12.56 9.56 4.56
N ASP A 131 12.83 8.91 5.71
CA ASP A 131 14.01 8.05 5.93
C ASP A 131 13.80 6.60 5.44
N ILE A 132 12.56 6.21 5.01
CA ILE A 132 12.30 4.87 4.47
C ILE A 132 13.02 4.73 3.12
N GLU A 133 13.89 3.73 2.99
CA GLU A 133 14.52 3.39 1.72
C GLU A 133 13.72 2.32 0.98
N GLN A 134 13.39 2.60 -0.28
CA GLN A 134 12.63 1.69 -1.16
C GLN A 134 13.22 1.76 -2.56
N ASP A 135 13.46 0.60 -3.16
CA ASP A 135 13.82 0.50 -4.57
C ASP A 135 12.57 0.70 -5.45
N ILE A 136 12.73 1.40 -6.55
CA ILE A 136 11.65 1.59 -7.52
C ILE A 136 11.96 0.74 -8.75
N HIS A 137 11.09 -0.25 -9.01
CA HIS A 137 11.21 -1.15 -10.14
C HIS A 137 10.15 -0.87 -11.21
N THR A 138 9.07 -0.19 -10.85
CA THR A 138 7.94 0.09 -11.75
C THR A 138 7.44 1.51 -11.54
N LYS A 139 7.15 2.25 -12.63
CA LYS A 139 6.55 3.60 -12.62
C LYS A 139 5.43 3.67 -13.63
N ILE A 140 4.21 3.76 -13.15
CA ILE A 140 3.02 3.84 -13.99
C ILE A 140 2.63 5.30 -14.20
N TRP A 141 2.47 5.70 -15.47
CA TRP A 141 2.01 7.02 -15.84
C TRP A 141 0.50 7.17 -15.57
N THR A 142 0.17 7.96 -14.55
CA THR A 142 -1.21 8.13 -14.05
C THR A 142 -1.77 9.54 -14.27
N ALA A 143 -0.98 10.44 -14.87
CA ALA A 143 -1.39 11.83 -15.10
C ALA A 143 -2.75 11.99 -15.83
N PRO A 144 -3.09 11.19 -16.87
CA PRO A 144 -4.37 11.30 -17.56
C PRO A 144 -5.59 11.00 -16.66
N PHE A 145 -5.39 10.22 -15.61
CA PHE A 145 -6.44 9.72 -14.71
C PHE A 145 -6.51 10.47 -13.37
N PHE A 146 -5.83 11.63 -13.28
CA PHE A 146 -5.78 12.38 -12.02
C PHE A 146 -7.15 12.81 -11.53
N ASP A 147 -8.02 13.28 -12.43
CA ASP A 147 -9.34 13.79 -12.05
C ASP A 147 -10.27 12.65 -11.60
N GLU A 148 -10.15 11.46 -12.22
CA GLU A 148 -10.85 10.24 -11.81
C GLU A 148 -10.34 9.73 -10.45
N ALA A 149 -9.03 9.69 -10.27
CA ALA A 149 -8.41 9.33 -8.99
C ALA A 149 -8.83 10.29 -7.87
N GLN A 150 -8.96 11.59 -8.17
CA GLN A 150 -9.45 12.58 -7.21
C GLN A 150 -10.90 12.31 -6.82
N LYS A 151 -11.78 12.02 -7.79
CA LYS A 151 -13.19 11.66 -7.51
C LYS A 151 -13.29 10.41 -6.64
N ALA A 152 -12.47 9.40 -6.91
CA ALA A 152 -12.40 8.18 -6.09
C ALA A 152 -11.92 8.49 -4.66
N ALA A 153 -10.90 9.34 -4.51
CA ALA A 153 -10.42 9.78 -3.20
C ALA A 153 -11.48 10.55 -2.42
N ASP A 154 -12.25 11.42 -3.08
CA ASP A 154 -13.32 12.21 -2.45
C ASP A 154 -14.45 11.34 -1.87
N CYS A 155 -14.61 10.10 -2.35
CA CYS A 155 -15.52 9.11 -1.75
C CYS A 155 -15.09 8.67 -0.34
N HIS A 156 -13.81 8.87 0.03
CA HIS A 156 -13.26 8.57 1.35
C HIS A 156 -13.25 9.82 2.27
N ALA A 157 -14.32 10.59 2.27
CA ALA A 157 -14.44 11.87 2.98
C ALA A 157 -14.10 11.78 4.47
N SER A 158 -14.41 10.66 5.14
CA SER A 158 -14.08 10.43 6.56
C SER A 158 -12.57 10.38 6.82
N GLN A 159 -11.78 9.92 5.86
CA GLN A 159 -10.33 9.80 5.96
C GLN A 159 -9.60 11.08 5.52
N LEU A 160 -10.19 11.83 4.58
CA LEU A 160 -9.56 13.00 3.95
C LEU A 160 -9.91 14.32 4.64
N SER A 161 -10.87 14.35 5.55
CA SER A 161 -11.39 15.55 6.20
C SER A 161 -10.41 16.37 7.06
N GLY A 162 -9.13 16.03 7.07
CA GLY A 162 -8.07 16.75 7.80
C GLY A 162 -6.89 17.23 6.97
N LEU A 163 -6.78 16.84 5.70
CA LEU A 163 -5.66 17.16 4.80
C LEU A 163 -5.93 18.42 3.96
N SER A 164 -6.56 19.43 4.53
CA SER A 164 -6.80 20.72 3.89
C SER A 164 -5.50 21.55 3.81
N VAL A 165 -4.47 21.01 3.17
CA VAL A 165 -3.41 21.84 2.61
C VAL A 165 -3.88 22.25 1.22
N THR A 166 -4.21 23.52 1.03
CA THR A 166 -4.62 24.05 -0.27
C THR A 166 -3.43 24.10 -1.22
N ILE A 167 -3.05 22.92 -1.71
CA ILE A 167 -2.02 22.81 -2.75
C ILE A 167 -2.73 23.05 -4.09
N PRO A 168 -2.27 24.01 -4.91
CA PRO A 168 -2.84 24.25 -6.23
C PRO A 168 -2.89 22.97 -7.08
N ASN A 169 -3.99 22.76 -7.83
CA ASN A 169 -4.22 21.54 -8.60
C ASN A 169 -3.10 21.20 -9.58
N PHE A 170 -2.45 22.21 -10.20
CA PHE A 170 -1.36 21.95 -11.12
C PHE A 170 -0.13 21.34 -10.44
N ILE A 171 0.13 21.74 -9.17
CA ILE A 171 1.20 21.15 -8.35
C ILE A 171 0.83 19.72 -7.97
N ARG A 172 -0.42 19.50 -7.55
CA ARG A 172 -0.92 18.15 -7.22
C ARG A 172 -0.82 17.21 -8.42
N LYS A 173 -1.27 17.67 -9.62
CA LYS A 173 -1.17 16.91 -10.88
C LYS A 173 0.29 16.59 -11.22
N TRP A 174 1.21 17.52 -11.01
CA TRP A 174 2.63 17.30 -11.30
C TRP A 174 3.23 16.20 -10.40
N PHE A 175 2.89 16.16 -9.10
CA PHE A 175 3.36 15.14 -8.17
C PHE A 175 2.66 13.80 -8.35
N ALA A 176 1.38 13.78 -8.69
CA ALA A 176 0.58 12.57 -8.88
C ALA A 176 0.68 11.96 -10.28
N ARG A 177 1.61 12.45 -11.14
CA ARG A 177 1.73 11.99 -12.52
C ARG A 177 2.25 10.55 -12.67
N TYR A 178 2.89 10.01 -11.64
CA TYR A 178 3.36 8.63 -11.60
C TYR A 178 3.03 7.98 -10.27
N ASN A 179 2.58 6.73 -10.33
CA ASN A 179 2.62 5.83 -9.21
C ASN A 179 3.84 4.91 -9.33
N ALA A 180 4.56 4.73 -8.23
CA ALA A 180 5.76 3.93 -8.18
C ALA A 180 5.56 2.68 -7.32
N TYR A 181 6.25 1.60 -7.71
CA TYR A 181 6.15 0.31 -7.03
C TYR A 181 7.50 -0.37 -6.93
N THR A 182 7.67 -1.12 -5.83
CA THR A 182 8.77 -2.08 -5.66
C THR A 182 8.26 -3.46 -6.07
N ARG A 183 8.85 -4.07 -7.10
CA ARG A 183 8.53 -5.45 -7.47
C ARG A 183 9.20 -6.41 -6.50
N ILE A 184 8.42 -7.30 -5.89
CA ILE A 184 8.87 -8.30 -4.92
C ILE A 184 8.95 -9.67 -5.57
N PHE A 185 7.96 -9.98 -6.42
CA PHE A 185 7.95 -11.22 -7.17
C PHE A 185 7.51 -10.98 -8.63
N PRO A 186 8.19 -11.62 -9.61
CA PRO A 186 9.48 -12.25 -9.47
C PRO A 186 10.54 -11.24 -9.03
N LYS A 187 11.57 -11.72 -8.28
CA LYS A 187 12.62 -10.84 -7.78
C LYS A 187 13.33 -10.15 -8.95
N PRO A 188 13.47 -8.81 -8.93
CA PRO A 188 14.14 -8.09 -10.01
C PRO A 188 15.61 -8.54 -10.18
N GLY A 189 16.09 -8.62 -11.41
CA GLY A 189 17.51 -8.72 -11.71
C GLY A 189 18.22 -7.37 -11.53
N GLY A 190 19.54 -7.40 -11.29
CA GLY A 190 20.31 -6.19 -10.92
C GLY A 190 20.36 -5.07 -11.97
N ASN A 191 20.03 -5.35 -13.24
CA ASN A 191 20.12 -4.39 -14.37
C ASN A 191 18.84 -4.35 -15.21
N GLU A 192 17.70 -4.71 -14.66
CA GLU A 192 16.44 -4.61 -15.40
C GLU A 192 16.01 -3.16 -15.56
N PRO A 193 15.43 -2.79 -16.73
CA PRO A 193 14.84 -1.46 -16.91
C PRO A 193 13.63 -1.29 -15.98
N ILE A 194 13.34 -0.04 -15.64
CA ILE A 194 12.12 0.29 -14.89
C ILE A 194 10.91 -0.07 -15.76
N GLU A 195 10.00 -0.88 -15.21
CA GLU A 195 8.74 -1.23 -15.84
C GLU A 195 7.81 -0.02 -15.92
N ASP A 196 7.04 0.10 -16.99
CA ASP A 196 6.00 1.10 -17.18
C ASP A 196 4.58 0.51 -17.22
N ASP A 197 4.50 -0.82 -17.08
CA ASP A 197 3.26 -1.59 -16.97
C ASP A 197 3.41 -2.67 -15.88
N LEU A 198 2.44 -2.75 -14.97
CA LEU A 198 2.39 -3.78 -13.93
C LEU A 198 2.23 -5.20 -14.49
N PHE A 199 1.67 -5.32 -15.70
CA PHE A 199 1.47 -6.59 -16.39
C PHE A 199 2.61 -6.96 -17.36
N MET A 200 3.69 -6.18 -17.40
CA MET A 200 4.84 -6.50 -18.25
C MET A 200 5.34 -7.93 -17.96
N GLY A 201 5.37 -8.78 -19.00
CA GLY A 201 5.80 -10.17 -18.89
C GLY A 201 4.80 -11.12 -18.22
N VAL A 202 3.55 -10.66 -17.96
CA VAL A 202 2.46 -11.52 -17.47
C VAL A 202 1.91 -12.38 -18.59
N ASN A 203 1.70 -13.65 -18.30
CA ASN A 203 1.03 -14.58 -19.21
C ASN A 203 -0.48 -14.59 -18.93
N PHE A 204 -1.29 -14.36 -19.95
CA PHE A 204 -2.77 -14.36 -19.90
C PHE A 204 -3.39 -15.64 -20.48
N SER A 205 -2.57 -16.71 -20.71
CA SER A 205 -3.06 -18.01 -21.19
C SER A 205 -3.84 -18.79 -20.13
#